data_a15ed133d181c36396676788f47949bb
#
_entry.id   a15ed133d181c36396676788f47949bb
#
_cell.length_a   1.000
_cell.length_b   1.000
_cell.length_c   1.000
_cell.angle_alpha   90.00
_cell.angle_beta   90.00
_cell.angle_gamma   90.00
#
_symmetry.space_group_name_H-M   'P 1'
#
loop_
_entity.id
_entity.type
_entity.pdbx_description
1 polymer ?
#
loop_
_entity_poly.entity_id
_entity_poly.type
_entity_poly.pdbx_seq_one_letter_code
_entity_poly.pdbx_strand_id
1 'polypeptide(L)'
;TIPQGLTNAAKTDYGPLSPEVRMMASQLSWGIPFPRVIEMFIERNNQSSFIQQSMGIIIEAYRSGGDVAETMESVAQDARLVKDLEAEQKAKMSAQVMIMYVIHIIFLVIIYALTTILKPLLVMQKSSGLSSMFGSSGGKSLTTGSYRTLFMNMCYIEGIYNGLIAGEIGDGSVIAGFKHSMIMLTMSILMF
;
A
#
# COMPACT_ATOMS: atom_id res chain seq x y z
N THR A 1 39.44 -5.53 -17.16
CA THR A 1 38.86 -4.30 -17.78
C THR A 1 37.35 -4.36 -17.82
N ILE A 2 36.65 -3.21 -17.79
CA ILE A 2 35.19 -3.11 -17.84
C ILE A 2 34.60 -3.86 -19.06
N PRO A 3 35.16 -3.74 -20.29
CA PRO A 3 34.66 -4.51 -21.43
C PRO A 3 34.72 -6.02 -21.24
N GLN A 4 35.78 -6.53 -20.63
CA GLN A 4 35.90 -7.98 -20.35
C GLN A 4 34.90 -8.42 -19.28
N GLY A 5 34.68 -7.62 -18.25
CA GLY A 5 33.69 -7.87 -17.21
C GLY A 5 32.29 -8.00 -17.82
N LEU A 6 31.90 -7.05 -18.68
CA LEU A 6 30.60 -7.06 -19.32
C LEU A 6 30.45 -8.21 -20.34
N THR A 7 31.52 -8.55 -21.07
CA THR A 7 31.54 -9.72 -21.97
C THR A 7 31.36 -11.03 -21.18
N ASN A 8 31.95 -11.14 -20.01
CA ASN A 8 31.75 -12.29 -19.13
C ASN A 8 30.34 -12.33 -18.54
N ALA A 9 29.82 -11.17 -18.12
CA ALA A 9 28.45 -11.04 -17.66
C ALA A 9 27.45 -11.49 -18.73
N ALA A 10 27.69 -11.15 -20.00
CA ALA A 10 26.81 -11.52 -21.11
C ALA A 10 26.65 -13.06 -21.36
N LYS A 11 27.51 -13.88 -20.75
CA LYS A 11 27.43 -15.35 -20.78
C LYS A 11 26.45 -15.89 -19.75
N THR A 12 26.07 -15.10 -18.76
CA THR A 12 25.15 -15.48 -17.71
C THR A 12 23.73 -15.14 -18.12
N ASP A 13 22.75 -15.94 -17.71
CA ASP A 13 21.36 -15.65 -17.98
C ASP A 13 20.78 -14.74 -16.88
N TYR A 14 20.35 -13.55 -17.27
CA TYR A 14 19.68 -12.55 -16.44
C TYR A 14 18.19 -12.42 -16.80
N GLY A 15 17.59 -13.44 -17.42
CA GLY A 15 16.20 -13.40 -17.86
C GLY A 15 15.95 -12.28 -18.89
N PRO A 16 14.94 -11.43 -18.69
CA PRO A 16 14.59 -10.35 -19.64
C PRO A 16 15.71 -9.34 -19.92
N LEU A 17 16.69 -9.24 -19.01
CA LEU A 17 17.83 -8.33 -19.15
C LEU A 17 18.95 -8.89 -20.01
N SER A 18 18.98 -10.23 -20.24
CA SER A 18 20.04 -10.89 -20.98
C SER A 18 20.27 -10.32 -22.41
N PRO A 19 19.24 -9.96 -23.18
CA PRO A 19 19.43 -9.34 -24.49
C PRO A 19 20.14 -7.99 -24.41
N GLU A 20 19.79 -7.17 -23.40
CA GLU A 20 20.40 -5.87 -23.19
C GLU A 20 21.88 -5.98 -22.81
N VAL A 21 22.22 -6.89 -21.89
CA VAL A 21 23.62 -7.12 -21.47
C VAL A 21 24.45 -7.61 -22.66
N ARG A 22 23.94 -8.52 -23.50
CA ARG A 22 24.61 -8.98 -24.71
C ARG A 22 24.80 -7.86 -25.72
N MET A 23 23.78 -6.98 -25.91
CA MET A 23 23.89 -5.81 -26.79
C MET A 23 24.98 -4.85 -26.29
N MET A 24 25.02 -4.54 -25.01
CA MET A 24 26.07 -3.69 -24.42
C MET A 24 27.46 -4.30 -24.62
N ALA A 25 27.63 -5.61 -24.37
CA ALA A 25 28.88 -6.31 -24.60
C ALA A 25 29.32 -6.25 -26.09
N SER A 26 28.39 -6.43 -27.03
CA SER A 26 28.63 -6.30 -28.46
C SER A 26 29.06 -4.89 -28.86
N GLN A 27 28.37 -3.86 -28.35
CA GLN A 27 28.69 -2.46 -28.60
C GLN A 27 30.11 -2.10 -28.11
N LEU A 28 30.49 -2.59 -26.93
CA LEU A 28 31.86 -2.43 -26.42
C LEU A 28 32.90 -3.17 -27.28
N SER A 29 32.56 -4.36 -27.80
CA SER A 29 33.47 -5.10 -28.69
C SER A 29 33.70 -4.41 -30.04
N TRP A 30 32.76 -3.56 -30.47
CA TRP A 30 32.88 -2.69 -31.65
C TRP A 30 33.65 -1.43 -31.36
N GLY A 31 34.16 -1.21 -30.16
CA GLY A 31 34.95 -0.06 -29.77
C GLY A 31 34.13 1.17 -29.38
N ILE A 32 32.81 1.03 -29.17
CA ILE A 32 32.01 2.15 -28.64
C ILE A 32 32.43 2.41 -27.20
N PRO A 33 32.71 3.70 -26.85
CA PRO A 33 33.13 4.04 -25.48
C PRO A 33 32.09 3.63 -24.43
N PHE A 34 32.56 3.12 -23.28
CA PHE A 34 31.70 2.64 -22.20
C PHE A 34 30.62 3.63 -21.77
N PRO A 35 30.88 4.94 -21.56
CA PRO A 35 29.83 5.88 -21.20
C PRO A 35 28.72 5.95 -22.24
N ARG A 36 29.09 5.89 -23.55
CA ARG A 36 28.08 5.95 -24.60
C ARG A 36 27.21 4.70 -24.67
N VAL A 37 27.79 3.53 -24.39
CA VAL A 37 27.02 2.27 -24.28
C VAL A 37 26.00 2.34 -23.15
N ILE A 38 26.40 2.89 -21.98
CA ILE A 38 25.48 3.07 -20.86
C ILE A 38 24.40 4.11 -21.17
N GLU A 39 24.75 5.24 -21.81
CA GLU A 39 23.76 6.23 -22.27
C GLU A 39 22.68 5.59 -23.16
N MET A 40 23.10 4.81 -24.17
CA MET A 40 22.17 4.09 -25.04
C MET A 40 21.31 3.07 -24.30
N PHE A 41 21.84 2.43 -23.27
CA PHE A 41 21.07 1.53 -22.40
C PHE A 41 20.00 2.31 -21.60
N ILE A 42 20.35 3.47 -21.02
CA ILE A 42 19.41 4.36 -20.32
C ILE A 42 18.27 4.79 -21.26
N GLU A 43 18.62 5.22 -22.50
CA GLU A 43 17.65 5.66 -23.50
C GLU A 43 16.60 4.58 -23.82
N ARG A 44 17.02 3.31 -23.90
CA ARG A 44 16.13 2.18 -24.16
C ARG A 44 15.27 1.80 -22.94
N ASN A 45 15.75 2.08 -21.74
CA ASN A 45 15.08 1.72 -20.49
C ASN A 45 14.59 2.96 -19.71
N ASN A 46 14.14 3.98 -20.42
CA ASN A 46 13.76 5.28 -19.86
C ASN A 46 12.54 5.26 -18.93
N GLN A 47 11.80 4.15 -18.87
CA GLN A 47 10.65 3.99 -17.99
C GLN A 47 11.06 3.73 -16.53
N SER A 48 12.30 3.34 -16.26
CA SER A 48 12.82 3.05 -14.94
C SER A 48 13.71 4.19 -14.43
N SER A 49 13.19 4.98 -13.49
CA SER A 49 13.96 6.03 -12.81
C SER A 49 15.17 5.46 -12.05
N PHE A 50 15.03 4.24 -11.51
CA PHE A 50 16.12 3.55 -10.83
C PHE A 50 17.28 3.23 -11.78
N ILE A 51 17.02 2.73 -13.00
CA ILE A 51 18.05 2.48 -14.02
C ILE A 51 18.75 3.78 -14.40
N GLN A 52 17.98 4.84 -14.65
CA GLN A 52 18.56 6.15 -15.02
C GLN A 52 19.51 6.67 -13.93
N GLN A 53 19.10 6.67 -12.68
CA GLN A 53 19.89 7.15 -11.57
C GLN A 53 21.13 6.27 -11.33
N SER A 54 20.97 4.95 -11.28
CA SER A 54 22.05 4.01 -11.03
C SER A 54 23.12 4.04 -12.13
N MET A 55 22.70 4.05 -13.38
CA MET A 55 23.61 4.11 -14.51
C MET A 55 24.27 5.47 -14.65
N GLY A 56 23.58 6.55 -14.26
CA GLY A 56 24.15 7.89 -14.18
C GLY A 56 25.32 7.98 -13.20
N ILE A 57 25.19 7.37 -12.03
CA ILE A 57 26.27 7.30 -11.02
C ILE A 57 27.48 6.54 -11.59
N ILE A 58 27.27 5.44 -12.31
CA ILE A 58 28.32 4.64 -12.93
C ILE A 58 29.07 5.44 -14.01
N ILE A 59 28.32 6.20 -14.85
CA ILE A 59 28.94 7.08 -15.86
C ILE A 59 29.82 8.15 -15.20
N GLU A 60 29.32 8.76 -14.13
CA GLU A 60 30.05 9.82 -13.43
C GLU A 60 31.31 9.28 -12.75
N ALA A 61 31.25 8.11 -12.11
CA ALA A 61 32.40 7.42 -11.56
C ALA A 61 33.44 7.11 -12.64
N TYR A 62 33.02 6.67 -13.81
CA TYR A 62 33.89 6.41 -14.95
C TYR A 62 34.59 7.70 -15.45
N ARG A 63 33.85 8.81 -15.60
CA ARG A 63 34.34 10.09 -16.09
C ARG A 63 35.32 10.74 -15.12
N SER A 64 35.06 10.59 -13.82
CA SER A 64 35.99 11.11 -12.77
C SER A 64 37.23 10.25 -12.57
N GLY A 65 37.37 9.12 -13.27
CA GLY A 65 38.48 8.19 -13.10
C GLY A 65 38.45 7.40 -11.79
N GLY A 66 37.29 7.31 -11.15
CA GLY A 66 37.08 6.55 -9.92
C GLY A 66 37.05 5.04 -10.16
N ASP A 67 36.95 4.28 -9.05
CA ASP A 67 36.79 2.83 -9.12
C ASP A 67 35.33 2.48 -9.49
N VAL A 68 35.16 2.18 -10.77
CA VAL A 68 33.82 1.79 -11.31
C VAL A 68 33.36 0.45 -10.74
N ALA A 69 34.26 -0.46 -10.37
CA ALA A 69 33.89 -1.74 -9.80
C ALA A 69 33.30 -1.57 -8.39
N GLU A 70 33.92 -0.78 -7.54
CA GLU A 70 33.43 -0.41 -6.21
C GLU A 70 32.09 0.34 -6.32
N THR A 71 31.98 1.26 -7.27
CA THR A 71 30.72 2.00 -7.52
C THR A 71 29.62 1.06 -7.95
N MET A 72 29.86 0.11 -8.85
CA MET A 72 28.89 -0.90 -9.28
C MET A 72 28.44 -1.80 -8.12
N GLU A 73 29.37 -2.20 -7.24
CA GLU A 73 29.06 -2.98 -6.06
C GLU A 73 28.14 -2.22 -5.09
N SER A 74 28.47 -0.95 -4.83
CA SER A 74 27.64 -0.06 -4.00
C SER A 74 26.24 0.10 -4.57
N VAL A 75 26.13 0.40 -5.86
CA VAL A 75 24.82 0.51 -6.55
C VAL A 75 24.04 -0.82 -6.48
N ALA A 76 24.71 -1.95 -6.59
CA ALA A 76 24.07 -3.26 -6.46
C ALA A 76 23.56 -3.53 -5.03
N GLN A 77 24.29 -3.07 -4.00
CA GLN A 77 23.86 -3.15 -2.60
C GLN A 77 22.65 -2.25 -2.35
N ASP A 78 22.67 -1.02 -2.85
CA ASP A 78 21.53 -0.10 -2.77
C ASP A 78 20.29 -0.66 -3.46
N ALA A 79 20.46 -1.30 -4.63
CA ALA A 79 19.36 -1.95 -5.34
C ALA A 79 18.70 -3.08 -4.54
N ARG A 80 19.51 -3.88 -3.82
CA ARG A 80 18.98 -4.92 -2.92
C ARG A 80 18.24 -4.31 -1.75
N LEU A 81 18.82 -3.29 -1.13
CA LEU A 81 18.19 -2.59 0.00
C LEU A 81 16.83 -2.00 -0.40
N VAL A 82 16.72 -1.35 -1.56
CA VAL A 82 15.45 -0.81 -2.06
C VAL A 82 14.41 -1.91 -2.23
N LYS A 83 14.79 -3.06 -2.82
CA LYS A 83 13.88 -4.22 -2.98
C LYS A 83 13.43 -4.80 -1.64
N ASP A 84 14.34 -4.90 -0.68
CA ASP A 84 14.02 -5.41 0.65
C ASP A 84 13.04 -4.47 1.37
N LEU A 85 13.26 -3.14 1.25
CA LEU A 85 12.35 -2.13 1.79
C LEU A 85 10.96 -2.17 1.12
N GLU A 86 10.90 -2.35 -0.20
CA GLU A 86 9.63 -2.52 -0.92
C GLU A 86 8.86 -3.75 -0.44
N ALA A 87 9.56 -4.88 -0.25
CA ALA A 87 8.98 -6.11 0.27
C ALA A 87 8.48 -5.94 1.71
N GLU A 88 9.26 -5.28 2.56
CA GLU A 88 8.89 -4.98 3.95
C GLU A 88 7.67 -4.04 4.01
N GLN A 89 7.65 -2.98 3.20
CA GLN A 89 6.51 -2.07 3.10
C GLN A 89 5.24 -2.82 2.70
N LYS A 90 5.32 -3.68 1.68
CA LYS A 90 4.17 -4.47 1.24
C LYS A 90 3.65 -5.41 2.32
N ALA A 91 4.55 -6.04 3.08
CA ALA A 91 4.16 -6.88 4.22
C ALA A 91 3.49 -6.07 5.34
N LYS A 92 4.03 -4.89 5.67
CA LYS A 92 3.44 -3.98 6.68
C LYS A 92 2.07 -3.48 6.26
N MET A 93 1.89 -3.10 4.99
CA MET A 93 0.60 -2.65 4.45
C MET A 93 -0.46 -3.75 4.52
N SER A 94 -0.10 -5.00 4.19
CA SER A 94 -1.01 -6.15 4.32
C SER A 94 -1.43 -6.39 5.77
N ALA A 95 -0.50 -6.29 6.73
CA ALA A 95 -0.81 -6.39 8.15
C ALA A 95 -1.74 -5.26 8.63
N GLN A 96 -1.55 -4.04 8.14
CA GLN A 96 -2.40 -2.89 8.46
C GLN A 96 -3.84 -3.10 8.01
N VAL A 97 -4.06 -3.62 6.81
CA VAL A 97 -5.39 -3.97 6.29
C VAL A 97 -6.08 -5.01 7.20
N MET A 98 -5.35 -6.04 7.64
CA MET A 98 -5.86 -7.03 8.58
C MET A 98 -6.33 -6.40 9.90
N ILE A 99 -5.54 -5.48 10.45
CA ILE A 99 -5.89 -4.75 11.68
C ILE A 99 -7.19 -3.96 11.50
N MET A 100 -7.40 -3.32 10.35
CA MET A 100 -8.63 -2.59 10.06
C MET A 100 -9.87 -3.48 10.06
N TYR A 101 -9.79 -4.70 9.52
CA TYR A 101 -10.88 -5.67 9.61
C TYR A 101 -11.18 -6.07 11.07
N VAL A 102 -10.14 -6.30 11.87
CA VAL A 102 -10.29 -6.63 13.30
C VAL A 102 -10.98 -5.49 14.05
N ILE A 103 -10.55 -4.23 13.81
CA ILE A 103 -11.18 -3.05 14.43
C ILE A 103 -12.65 -2.94 14.03
N HIS A 104 -12.99 -3.15 12.76
CA HIS A 104 -14.36 -3.14 12.26
C HIS A 104 -15.24 -4.20 12.97
N ILE A 105 -14.73 -5.43 13.12
CA ILE A 105 -15.44 -6.49 13.83
C ILE A 105 -15.67 -6.11 15.29
N ILE A 106 -14.65 -5.59 15.98
CA ILE A 106 -14.77 -5.15 17.37
C ILE A 106 -15.81 -4.04 17.49
N PHE A 107 -15.79 -3.06 16.57
CA PHE A 107 -16.77 -1.99 16.53
C PHE A 107 -18.20 -2.52 16.39
N LEU A 108 -18.43 -3.45 15.46
CA LEU A 108 -19.73 -4.12 15.29
C LEU A 108 -20.20 -4.80 16.58
N VAL A 109 -19.31 -5.55 17.25
CA VAL A 109 -19.64 -6.23 18.52
C VAL A 109 -20.05 -5.22 19.60
N ILE A 110 -19.33 -4.10 19.70
CA ILE A 110 -19.64 -3.03 20.65
C ILE A 110 -21.03 -2.43 20.37
N ILE A 111 -21.33 -2.11 19.12
CA ILE A 111 -22.63 -1.57 18.71
C ILE A 111 -23.76 -2.57 18.99
N TYR A 112 -23.53 -3.85 18.76
CA TYR A 112 -24.49 -4.90 19.10
C TYR A 112 -24.76 -4.97 20.59
N ALA A 113 -23.70 -4.96 21.41
CA ALA A 113 -23.83 -4.94 22.87
C ALA A 113 -24.59 -3.70 23.33
N LEU A 114 -24.28 -2.52 22.81
CA LEU A 114 -24.98 -1.28 23.14
C LEU A 114 -26.47 -1.35 22.77
N THR A 115 -26.82 -1.84 21.58
CA THR A 115 -28.23 -1.96 21.18
C THR A 115 -29.00 -2.95 22.07
N THR A 116 -28.35 -3.99 22.54
CA THR A 116 -28.96 -5.01 23.41
C THR A 116 -29.18 -4.47 24.84
N ILE A 117 -28.20 -3.71 25.37
CA ILE A 117 -28.32 -3.11 26.71
C ILE A 117 -29.29 -1.93 26.72
N LEU A 118 -29.33 -1.15 25.64
CA LEU A 118 -30.16 0.05 25.60
C LEU A 118 -31.68 -0.27 25.49
N LYS A 119 -32.04 -1.39 24.83
CA LYS A 119 -33.44 -1.82 24.68
C LYS A 119 -34.19 -1.89 26.02
N PRO A 120 -33.77 -2.64 27.02
CA PRO A 120 -34.45 -2.71 28.32
C PRO A 120 -34.50 -1.37 29.06
N LEU A 121 -33.42 -0.57 28.99
CA LEU A 121 -33.35 0.76 29.61
C LEU A 121 -34.41 1.71 29.03
N LEU A 122 -34.60 1.71 27.72
CA LEU A 122 -35.60 2.55 27.06
C LEU A 122 -37.04 2.10 27.38
N VAL A 123 -37.29 0.80 27.61
CA VAL A 123 -38.57 0.28 28.04
C VAL A 123 -38.87 0.68 29.48
N MET A 124 -37.88 0.59 30.39
CA MET A 124 -38.02 1.01 31.77
C MET A 124 -38.26 2.53 31.90
N GLN A 125 -37.62 3.32 31.05
CA GLN A 125 -37.79 4.79 31.03
C GLN A 125 -39.24 5.20 30.67
N LYS A 126 -39.92 4.44 29.80
CA LYS A 126 -41.33 4.67 29.49
C LYS A 126 -42.28 4.39 30.67
N SER A 127 -41.93 3.42 31.54
CA SER A 127 -42.76 3.04 32.67
C SER A 127 -42.51 3.83 33.95
N SER A 128 -41.36 4.50 34.09
CA SER A 128 -40.89 5.09 35.38
C SER A 128 -40.93 6.60 35.45
N GLY A 129 -41.51 7.32 34.47
CA GLY A 129 -41.53 8.81 34.52
C GLY A 129 -40.15 9.49 34.50
N LEU A 130 -39.04 8.75 34.37
CA LEU A 130 -37.67 9.28 34.29
C LEU A 130 -37.41 10.07 33.00
N SER A 131 -38.39 10.12 32.08
CA SER A 131 -38.26 10.89 30.82
C SER A 131 -38.07 12.38 31.03
N SER A 132 -38.49 12.92 32.19
CA SER A 132 -38.28 14.32 32.56
C SER A 132 -36.86 14.62 33.05
N MET A 133 -36.08 13.63 33.46
CA MET A 133 -34.76 13.82 34.06
C MET A 133 -33.62 13.75 33.02
N PHE A 134 -33.82 13.06 31.89
CA PHE A 134 -32.85 12.93 30.80
C PHE A 134 -33.18 13.72 29.53
N GLY A 135 -33.77 14.91 29.70
CA GLY A 135 -33.82 15.88 28.60
C GLY A 135 -35.12 15.96 27.84
N SER A 136 -36.14 16.43 28.50
CA SER A 136 -37.21 17.13 27.83
C SER A 136 -36.81 18.62 27.62
N SER A 137 -35.76 18.82 26.89
CA SER A 137 -35.51 20.14 26.28
C SER A 137 -35.75 20.00 24.77
N GLY A 138 -37.04 20.14 24.36
CA GLY A 138 -37.41 20.46 22.98
C GLY A 138 -37.17 19.44 21.88
N GLY A 139 -36.76 18.18 22.17
CA GLY A 139 -36.49 17.15 21.15
C GLY A 139 -37.56 16.07 21.12
N LYS A 140 -37.96 15.60 19.92
CA LYS A 140 -38.79 14.41 19.71
C LYS A 140 -38.28 13.27 20.57
N SER A 141 -39.15 12.63 21.37
CA SER A 141 -38.79 11.46 22.15
C SER A 141 -38.15 10.41 21.23
N LEU A 142 -36.88 10.12 21.43
CA LEU A 142 -36.14 9.16 20.63
C LEU A 142 -36.73 7.79 20.88
N THR A 143 -37.47 7.27 19.90
CA THR A 143 -38.07 5.95 19.92
C THR A 143 -36.98 4.89 19.73
N THR A 144 -37.14 3.68 20.26
CA THR A 144 -36.21 2.55 20.07
C THR A 144 -35.81 2.35 18.60
N GLY A 145 -36.73 2.60 17.66
CA GLY A 145 -36.46 2.56 16.23
C GLY A 145 -35.46 3.65 15.77
N SER A 146 -35.51 4.85 16.36
CA SER A 146 -34.60 5.94 16.01
C SER A 146 -33.14 5.63 16.40
N TYR A 147 -32.91 4.99 17.55
CA TYR A 147 -31.57 4.55 17.96
C TYR A 147 -31.02 3.45 17.06
N ARG A 148 -31.87 2.48 16.69
CA ARG A 148 -31.46 1.42 15.77
C ARG A 148 -31.01 2.01 14.43
N THR A 149 -31.81 2.91 13.84
CA THR A 149 -31.47 3.56 12.58
C THR A 149 -30.17 4.38 12.69
N LEU A 150 -29.96 5.08 13.81
CA LEU A 150 -28.76 5.86 14.05
C LEU A 150 -27.52 4.96 14.11
N PHE A 151 -27.56 3.84 14.86
CA PHE A 151 -26.46 2.89 14.95
C PHE A 151 -26.18 2.20 13.61
N MET A 152 -27.22 1.83 12.85
CA MET A 152 -27.06 1.31 11.50
C MET A 152 -26.33 2.30 10.59
N ASN A 153 -26.74 3.57 10.60
CA ASN A 153 -26.07 4.59 9.78
C ASN A 153 -24.61 4.79 10.20
N MET A 154 -24.31 4.75 11.51
CA MET A 154 -22.92 4.82 12.00
C MET A 154 -22.09 3.63 11.48
N CYS A 155 -22.61 2.41 11.51
CA CYS A 155 -21.92 1.23 10.99
C CYS A 155 -21.68 1.31 9.48
N TYR A 156 -22.64 1.86 8.72
CA TYR A 156 -22.47 2.02 7.27
C TYR A 156 -21.40 3.06 6.94
N ILE A 157 -21.43 4.21 7.60
CA ILE A 157 -20.44 5.26 7.42
C ILE A 157 -19.05 4.74 7.78
N GLU A 158 -18.93 4.09 8.94
CA GLU A 158 -17.65 3.51 9.40
C GLU A 158 -17.12 2.45 8.43
N GLY A 159 -17.99 1.52 7.98
CA GLY A 159 -17.60 0.48 7.01
C GLY A 159 -17.14 1.04 5.67
N ILE A 160 -17.78 2.11 5.16
CA ILE A 160 -17.36 2.78 3.94
C ILE A 160 -15.99 3.41 4.11
N TYR A 161 -15.79 4.21 5.15
CA TYR A 161 -14.54 4.92 5.37
C TYR A 161 -13.38 3.98 5.65
N ASN A 162 -13.55 3.01 6.54
CA ASN A 162 -12.51 2.02 6.83
C ASN A 162 -12.15 1.17 5.61
N GLY A 163 -13.13 0.81 4.80
CA GLY A 163 -12.88 0.06 3.57
C GLY A 163 -12.10 0.87 2.53
N LEU A 164 -12.42 2.14 2.34
CA LEU A 164 -11.67 3.02 1.44
C LEU A 164 -10.22 3.21 1.90
N ILE A 165 -10.02 3.46 3.21
CA ILE A 165 -8.69 3.61 3.79
C ILE A 165 -7.90 2.29 3.68
N ALA A 166 -8.55 1.13 3.91
CA ALA A 166 -7.90 -0.17 3.78
C ALA A 166 -7.38 -0.42 2.36
N GLY A 167 -8.12 -0.01 1.33
CA GLY A 167 -7.68 -0.14 -0.06
C GLY A 167 -6.56 0.82 -0.44
N GLU A 168 -6.61 2.05 0.05
CA GLU A 168 -5.53 3.02 -0.17
C GLU A 168 -4.22 2.55 0.47
N ILE A 169 -4.28 2.06 1.71
CA ILE A 169 -3.11 1.54 2.42
C ILE A 169 -2.62 0.21 1.81
N GLY A 170 -3.54 -0.72 1.47
CA GLY A 170 -3.18 -2.06 1.02
C GLY A 170 -2.67 -2.12 -0.41
N ASP A 171 -3.39 -1.48 -1.32
CA ASP A 171 -3.16 -1.58 -2.76
C ASP A 171 -2.69 -0.24 -3.38
N GLY A 172 -2.53 0.82 -2.58
CA GLY A 172 -2.16 2.15 -3.06
C GLY A 172 -3.21 2.76 -4.00
N SER A 173 -4.48 2.36 -3.86
CA SER A 173 -5.56 2.79 -4.75
C SER A 173 -6.90 2.87 -4.04
N VAL A 174 -7.53 4.05 -4.08
CA VAL A 174 -8.91 4.25 -3.57
C VAL A 174 -9.91 3.33 -4.28
N ILE A 175 -9.68 3.02 -5.56
CA ILE A 175 -10.56 2.12 -6.33
C ILE A 175 -10.52 0.69 -5.76
N ALA A 176 -9.36 0.22 -5.33
CA ALA A 176 -9.24 -1.08 -4.63
C ALA A 176 -9.97 -1.05 -3.28
N GLY A 177 -10.03 0.10 -2.61
CA GLY A 177 -10.77 0.31 -1.38
C GLY A 177 -12.27 0.07 -1.50
N PHE A 178 -12.83 0.23 -2.69
CA PHE A 178 -14.24 -0.04 -2.92
C PHE A 178 -14.61 -1.53 -2.69
N LYS A 179 -13.71 -2.46 -2.99
CA LYS A 179 -13.89 -3.90 -2.69
C LYS A 179 -13.96 -4.14 -1.18
N HIS A 180 -13.03 -3.53 -0.43
CA HIS A 180 -12.98 -3.64 1.03
C HIS A 180 -14.20 -2.97 1.69
N SER A 181 -14.64 -1.81 1.19
CA SER A 181 -15.86 -1.13 1.65
C SER A 181 -17.09 -2.00 1.45
N MET A 182 -17.25 -2.65 0.30
CA MET A 182 -18.37 -3.55 0.06
C MET A 182 -18.39 -4.74 1.02
N ILE A 183 -17.23 -5.32 1.32
CA ILE A 183 -17.12 -6.43 2.28
C ILE A 183 -17.52 -5.96 3.68
N MET A 184 -17.00 -4.82 4.14
CA MET A 184 -17.31 -4.26 5.46
C MET A 184 -18.78 -3.86 5.58
N LEU A 185 -19.36 -3.27 4.52
CA LEU A 185 -20.80 -2.97 4.45
C LEU A 185 -21.67 -4.23 4.53
N THR A 186 -21.31 -5.29 3.80
CA THR A 186 -22.08 -6.55 3.86
C THR A 186 -22.01 -7.18 5.25
N MET A 187 -20.88 -7.11 5.94
CA MET A 187 -20.75 -7.53 7.33
C MET A 187 -21.66 -6.71 8.26
N SER A 188 -21.71 -5.39 8.06
CA SER A 188 -22.59 -4.50 8.84
C SER A 188 -24.08 -4.79 8.60
N ILE A 189 -24.48 -5.08 7.36
CA ILE A 189 -25.87 -5.42 7.02
C ILE A 189 -26.28 -6.78 7.61
N LEU A 190 -25.39 -7.76 7.58
CA LEU A 190 -25.66 -9.10 8.10
C LEU A 190 -25.91 -9.11 9.61
N MET A 191 -25.36 -8.14 10.33
CA MET A 191 -25.42 -8.06 11.78
C MET A 191 -26.73 -7.42 12.29
N PHE A 192 -27.36 -6.51 11.53
CA PHE A 192 -28.58 -5.79 11.89
C PHE A 192 -29.84 -6.37 11.26
#